data_eb3678a04fdcd96cc428b904f9e19cd7
#
_entry.id   eb3678a04fdcd96cc428b904f9e19cd7
#
_cell.length_a   1.000
_cell.length_b   1.000
_cell.length_c   1.000
_cell.angle_alpha   90.00
_cell.angle_beta   90.00
_cell.angle_gamma   90.00
#
_symmetry.space_group_name_H-M   'P 1'
#
loop_
_entity.id
_entity.type
_entity.pdbx_description
1 polymer ?
#
loop_
_entity_poly.entity_id
_entity_poly.type
_entity_poly.pdbx_seq_one_letter_code
_entity_poly.pdbx_strand_id
1 'polypeptide(L)'
;MSDHGPHHVETNSDASAFAHWPQDVYQEMLQSHDNGCVGTVLVSETDRVRVWHLHIPAGSRCGFHRHVNPYFWSALTAGTARGYFSSGEIRDTEHYVGETKHFYYGEGDYMLHSVENIGGTDLAFATVE
;
A
#
# COMPACT_ATOMS: atom_id res chain seq x y z
N MET A 1 -14.80 -13.67 9.69
CA MET A 1 -13.73 -12.80 9.24
C MET A 1 -14.23 -11.42 9.01
N SER A 2 -13.47 -10.47 9.39
CA SER A 2 -13.85 -9.06 9.33
C SER A 2 -13.42 -8.36 8.06
N ASP A 3 -12.76 -9.05 7.11
CA ASP A 3 -12.19 -8.41 5.91
C ASP A 3 -13.15 -8.40 4.74
N HIS A 4 -14.45 -8.18 4.99
CA HIS A 4 -15.48 -8.20 3.95
C HIS A 4 -16.05 -6.83 3.63
N GLY A 5 -15.77 -5.83 4.42
CA GLY A 5 -16.25 -4.48 4.19
C GLY A 5 -15.31 -3.67 3.33
N PRO A 6 -15.68 -2.42 2.99
CA PRO A 6 -14.78 -1.51 2.34
C PRO A 6 -13.54 -1.28 3.21
N HIS A 7 -12.37 -1.26 2.59
CA HIS A 7 -11.10 -0.98 3.27
C HIS A 7 -10.69 0.48 3.07
N HIS A 8 -11.68 1.37 3.10
CA HIS A 8 -11.46 2.80 2.96
C HIS A 8 -10.66 3.34 4.14
N VAL A 9 -9.63 4.11 3.84
CA VAL A 9 -8.84 4.83 4.82
C VAL A 9 -9.01 6.32 4.56
N GLU A 10 -9.73 6.99 5.46
CA GLU A 10 -10.01 8.42 5.35
C GLU A 10 -8.71 9.21 5.38
N THR A 11 -8.56 10.19 4.48
CA THR A 11 -7.42 11.11 4.53
C THR A 11 -7.68 12.14 5.64
N ASN A 12 -6.73 12.24 6.56
CA ASN A 12 -6.84 13.21 7.65
C ASN A 12 -6.40 14.59 7.13
N SER A 13 -7.27 15.58 7.28
CA SER A 13 -6.97 16.94 6.86
C SER A 13 -6.22 17.75 7.91
N ASP A 14 -6.05 17.21 9.11
CA ASP A 14 -5.32 17.86 10.19
C ASP A 14 -3.84 17.51 10.10
N ALA A 15 -3.01 18.50 9.80
CA ALA A 15 -1.56 18.30 9.64
C ALA A 15 -0.90 17.75 10.90
N SER A 16 -1.49 17.97 12.08
CA SER A 16 -0.93 17.47 13.35
C SER A 16 -0.97 15.94 13.42
N ALA A 17 -1.85 15.28 12.66
CA ALA A 17 -1.90 13.82 12.61
C ALA A 17 -0.62 13.22 12.00
N PHE A 18 0.20 14.02 11.31
CA PHE A 18 1.42 13.58 10.64
C PHE A 18 2.68 14.09 11.34
N ALA A 19 2.55 14.54 12.59
CA ALA A 19 3.65 15.18 13.31
C ALA A 19 4.88 14.26 13.49
N HIS A 20 4.66 12.94 13.50
CA HIS A 20 5.73 11.96 13.67
C HIS A 20 6.27 11.40 12.35
N TRP A 21 5.76 11.89 11.23
CA TRP A 21 6.20 11.42 9.92
C TRP A 21 7.47 12.14 9.49
N PRO A 22 8.38 11.46 8.74
CA PRO A 22 9.41 12.18 8.00
C PRO A 22 8.77 13.20 7.08
N GLN A 23 9.34 14.41 7.02
CA GLN A 23 8.73 15.52 6.28
C GLN A 23 8.60 15.23 4.79
N ASP A 24 9.61 14.57 4.19
CA ASP A 24 9.58 14.22 2.77
C ASP A 24 8.48 13.19 2.45
N VAL A 25 8.22 12.27 3.37
CA VAL A 25 7.16 11.27 3.21
C VAL A 25 5.79 11.95 3.25
N TYR A 26 5.59 12.87 4.18
CA TYR A 26 4.34 13.63 4.27
C TYR A 26 4.09 14.47 3.01
N GLN A 27 5.12 15.16 2.52
CA GLN A 27 5.00 15.98 1.32
C GLN A 27 4.69 15.13 0.09
N GLU A 28 5.29 13.95 -0.03
CA GLU A 28 4.98 13.03 -1.12
C GLU A 28 3.52 12.60 -1.07
N MET A 29 3.01 12.29 0.12
CA MET A 29 1.59 11.90 0.28
C MET A 29 0.67 12.97 -0.26
N LEU A 30 0.93 14.24 0.06
CA LEU A 30 0.10 15.35 -0.39
C LEU A 30 0.04 15.48 -1.92
N GLN A 31 1.06 14.98 -2.62
CA GLN A 31 1.19 15.09 -4.07
C GLN A 31 0.78 13.82 -4.82
N SER A 32 0.38 12.76 -4.11
CA SER A 32 0.22 11.43 -4.72
C SER A 32 -1.23 10.96 -4.80
N HIS A 33 -2.21 11.84 -4.58
CA HIS A 33 -3.63 11.45 -4.57
C HIS A 33 -4.12 10.86 -5.89
N ASP A 34 -3.45 11.17 -7.00
CA ASP A 34 -3.85 10.67 -8.32
C ASP A 34 -2.98 9.50 -8.80
N ASN A 35 -2.08 9.00 -7.98
CA ASN A 35 -1.20 7.92 -8.40
C ASN A 35 -1.89 6.56 -8.25
N GLY A 36 -2.34 6.01 -9.37
CA GLY A 36 -2.96 4.68 -9.42
C GLY A 36 -2.00 3.53 -9.70
N CYS A 37 -0.69 3.78 -9.72
CA CYS A 37 0.31 2.74 -9.91
C CYS A 37 0.54 2.00 -8.59
N VAL A 38 -0.14 0.88 -8.42
CA VAL A 38 -0.19 0.17 -7.14
C VAL A 38 0.88 -0.91 -6.98
N GLY A 39 1.90 -0.87 -7.83
CA GLY A 39 3.06 -1.76 -7.77
C GLY A 39 4.26 -1.14 -8.45
N THR A 40 5.38 -1.86 -8.46
CA THR A 40 6.61 -1.38 -9.10
C THR A 40 6.54 -1.54 -10.62
N VAL A 41 6.00 -2.68 -11.06
CA VAL A 41 5.92 -3.04 -12.49
C VAL A 41 4.53 -3.60 -12.77
N LEU A 42 3.88 -3.11 -13.82
CA LEU A 42 2.67 -3.74 -14.35
C LEU A 42 3.11 -4.89 -15.23
N VAL A 43 2.89 -6.12 -14.78
CA VAL A 43 3.39 -7.32 -15.47
C VAL A 43 2.35 -7.96 -16.38
N SER A 44 1.07 -7.72 -16.16
CA SER A 44 0.01 -8.30 -16.98
C SER A 44 -1.25 -7.46 -16.87
N GLU A 45 -1.92 -7.29 -17.99
CA GLU A 45 -3.19 -6.56 -18.01
C GLU A 45 -4.12 -7.17 -19.04
N THR A 46 -5.36 -7.40 -18.63
CA THR A 46 -6.47 -7.76 -19.52
C THR A 46 -7.57 -6.73 -19.37
N ASP A 47 -8.69 -6.91 -20.04
CA ASP A 47 -9.85 -6.03 -19.87
C ASP A 47 -10.52 -6.17 -18.50
N ARG A 48 -10.08 -7.15 -17.69
CA ARG A 48 -10.69 -7.44 -16.39
C ARG A 48 -9.73 -7.33 -15.22
N VAL A 49 -8.42 -7.53 -15.46
CA VAL A 49 -7.46 -7.73 -14.39
C VAL A 49 -6.14 -7.05 -14.72
N ARG A 50 -5.57 -6.38 -13.73
CA ARG A 50 -4.16 -5.95 -13.76
C ARG A 50 -3.38 -6.71 -12.71
N VAL A 51 -2.21 -7.19 -13.09
CA VAL A 51 -1.28 -7.85 -12.17
C VAL A 51 -0.02 -6.99 -12.08
N TRP A 52 0.27 -6.56 -10.87
CA TRP A 52 1.45 -5.78 -10.55
C TRP A 52 2.41 -6.61 -9.73
N HIS A 53 3.70 -6.43 -9.96
CA HIS A 53 4.71 -6.84 -8.99
C HIS A 53 5.15 -5.61 -8.19
N LEU A 54 5.25 -5.79 -6.89
CA LEU A 54 5.80 -4.79 -5.99
C LEU A 54 7.08 -5.36 -5.41
N HIS A 55 8.21 -4.73 -5.69
CA HIS A 55 9.50 -5.14 -5.15
C HIS A 55 10.10 -3.98 -4.35
N ILE A 56 10.37 -4.22 -3.09
CA ILE A 56 10.91 -3.22 -2.18
C ILE A 56 12.19 -3.77 -1.57
N PRO A 57 13.36 -3.38 -2.09
CA PRO A 57 14.63 -3.77 -1.48
C PRO A 57 14.73 -3.35 -0.02
N ALA A 58 15.52 -4.07 0.76
CA ALA A 58 15.76 -3.73 2.15
C ALA A 58 16.20 -2.27 2.27
N GLY A 59 15.59 -1.53 3.18
CA GLY A 59 15.88 -0.12 3.40
C GLY A 59 15.21 0.85 2.44
N SER A 60 14.45 0.34 1.45
CA SER A 60 13.75 1.18 0.46
C SER A 60 12.28 1.32 0.81
N ARG A 61 11.61 2.25 0.15
CA ARG A 61 10.18 2.49 0.32
C ARG A 61 9.54 2.63 -1.07
N CYS A 62 8.39 1.98 -1.28
CA CYS A 62 7.59 2.28 -2.45
C CYS A 62 6.81 3.57 -2.19
N GLY A 63 6.63 4.39 -3.23
CA GLY A 63 5.93 5.66 -3.10
C GLY A 63 4.44 5.50 -2.80
N PHE A 64 3.83 6.60 -2.35
CA PHE A 64 2.39 6.62 -2.13
C PHE A 64 1.64 6.34 -3.41
N HIS A 65 0.62 5.50 -3.29
CA HIS A 65 -0.27 5.15 -4.39
C HIS A 65 -1.68 4.97 -3.85
N ARG A 66 -2.65 5.16 -4.74
CA ARG A 66 -4.07 5.16 -4.38
C ARG A 66 -4.75 3.93 -4.96
N HIS A 67 -5.34 3.13 -4.09
CA HIS A 67 -6.19 1.99 -4.47
C HIS A 67 -7.65 2.43 -4.47
N VAL A 68 -8.34 2.16 -5.56
CA VAL A 68 -9.79 2.41 -5.69
C VAL A 68 -10.52 1.18 -6.20
N ASN A 69 -9.82 0.21 -6.74
CA ASN A 69 -10.40 -1.02 -7.26
C ASN A 69 -10.31 -2.12 -6.22
N PRO A 70 -11.27 -3.04 -6.16
CA PRO A 70 -11.09 -4.25 -5.36
C PRO A 70 -9.78 -4.93 -5.77
N TYR A 71 -9.02 -5.40 -4.81
CA TYR A 71 -7.74 -6.02 -5.11
C TYR A 71 -7.32 -6.99 -4.02
N PHE A 72 -6.34 -7.83 -4.32
CA PHE A 72 -5.63 -8.59 -3.31
C PHE A 72 -4.13 -8.51 -3.58
N TRP A 73 -3.37 -8.74 -2.55
CA TRP A 73 -1.94 -8.98 -2.71
C TRP A 73 -1.57 -10.30 -2.05
N SER A 74 -0.51 -10.92 -2.58
CA SER A 74 0.13 -12.09 -1.97
C SER A 74 1.60 -11.79 -1.75
N ALA A 75 2.09 -12.09 -0.56
CA ALA A 75 3.51 -11.93 -0.24
C ALA A 75 4.30 -13.08 -0.85
N LEU A 76 5.31 -12.74 -1.64
CA LEU A 76 6.19 -13.71 -2.28
C LEU A 76 7.44 -13.96 -1.45
N THR A 77 7.74 -13.06 -0.51
CA THR A 77 8.88 -13.17 0.41
C THR A 77 8.42 -12.86 1.83
N ALA A 78 9.22 -13.27 2.81
CA ALA A 78 9.02 -12.88 4.20
C ALA A 78 9.80 -11.61 4.50
N GLY A 79 9.32 -10.83 5.47
CA GLY A 79 10.03 -9.62 5.92
C GLY A 79 9.12 -8.68 6.69
N THR A 80 9.68 -7.56 7.12
CA THR A 80 8.98 -6.58 7.94
C THR A 80 8.77 -5.29 7.16
N ALA A 81 7.52 -4.83 7.11
CA ALA A 81 7.13 -3.63 6.39
C ALA A 81 6.53 -2.60 7.34
N ARG A 82 6.70 -1.32 6.97
CA ARG A 82 6.06 -0.20 7.64
C ARG A 82 5.15 0.49 6.66
N GLY A 83 3.85 0.50 6.95
CA GLY A 83 2.87 1.20 6.15
C GLY A 83 2.64 2.61 6.67
N TYR A 84 2.57 3.57 5.75
CA TYR A 84 2.16 4.94 6.03
C TYR A 84 0.80 5.15 5.36
N PHE A 85 -0.20 5.54 6.12
CA PHE A 85 -1.57 5.71 5.63
C PHE A 85 -2.00 7.16 5.69
N SER A 86 -2.82 7.58 4.75
CA SER A 86 -3.29 8.97 4.67
C SER A 86 -4.12 9.41 5.88
N SER A 87 -4.50 8.50 6.75
CA SER A 87 -5.13 8.81 8.05
C SER A 87 -4.13 9.37 9.06
N GLY A 88 -2.82 9.24 8.81
CA GLY A 88 -1.76 9.55 9.74
C GLY A 88 -1.21 8.32 10.46
N GLU A 89 -1.87 7.18 10.31
CA GLU A 89 -1.45 5.94 10.94
C GLU A 89 -0.15 5.42 10.32
N ILE A 90 0.74 4.91 11.18
CA ILE A 90 1.91 4.12 10.79
C ILE A 90 1.70 2.74 11.38
N ARG A 91 1.85 1.69 10.55
CA ARG A 91 1.63 0.32 10.99
C ARG A 91 2.77 -0.57 10.52
N ASP A 92 3.39 -1.28 11.47
CA ASP A 92 4.41 -2.27 11.17
C ASP A 92 3.78 -3.66 11.09
N THR A 93 4.18 -4.44 10.09
CA THR A 93 3.63 -5.77 9.84
C THR A 93 4.75 -6.72 9.46
N GLU A 94 4.73 -7.93 10.03
CA GLU A 94 5.59 -9.02 9.59
C GLU A 94 4.83 -9.85 8.56
N HIS A 95 5.44 -9.99 7.38
CA HIS A 95 4.88 -10.77 6.28
C HIS A 95 5.53 -12.14 6.19
N TYR A 96 4.77 -13.12 5.75
CA TYR A 96 5.26 -14.48 5.49
C TYR A 96 4.89 -14.89 4.07
N VAL A 97 5.66 -15.79 3.50
CA VAL A 97 5.44 -16.27 2.14
C VAL A 97 4.05 -16.88 2.00
N GLY A 98 3.30 -16.43 1.01
CA GLY A 98 1.95 -16.91 0.75
C GLY A 98 0.85 -16.16 1.49
N GLU A 99 1.20 -15.26 2.41
CA GLU A 99 0.20 -14.40 3.04
C GLU A 99 -0.57 -13.64 1.98
N THR A 100 -1.89 -13.65 2.06
CA THR A 100 -2.74 -13.01 1.04
C THR A 100 -3.83 -12.23 1.75
N LYS A 101 -4.04 -10.99 1.30
CA LYS A 101 -5.08 -10.13 1.87
C LYS A 101 -5.90 -9.51 0.75
N HIS A 102 -7.23 -9.55 0.92
CA HIS A 102 -8.19 -8.99 -0.03
C HIS A 102 -8.73 -7.67 0.49
N PHE A 103 -8.96 -6.74 -0.43
CA PHE A 103 -9.49 -5.41 -0.14
C PHE A 103 -10.67 -5.12 -1.05
N TYR A 104 -11.69 -4.49 -0.50
CA TYR A 104 -12.91 -4.13 -1.20
C TYR A 104 -13.23 -2.67 -0.95
N TYR A 105 -13.73 -1.98 -1.98
CA TYR A 105 -14.06 -0.56 -1.89
C TYR A 105 -15.46 -0.31 -2.38
N GLY A 106 -16.20 0.52 -1.66
CA GLY A 106 -17.45 1.07 -2.13
C GLY A 106 -17.20 2.28 -3.02
N GLU A 107 -18.27 2.85 -3.57
CA GLU A 107 -18.17 4.02 -4.40
C GLU A 107 -17.57 5.19 -3.61
N GLY A 108 -16.53 5.81 -4.16
CA GLY A 108 -15.83 6.91 -3.50
C GLY A 108 -14.81 6.49 -2.46
N ASP A 109 -14.76 5.22 -2.09
CA ASP A 109 -13.79 4.73 -1.12
C ASP A 109 -12.41 4.55 -1.76
N TYR A 110 -11.38 4.68 -0.95
CA TYR A 110 -10.01 4.54 -1.42
C TYR A 110 -9.05 4.24 -0.27
N MET A 111 -7.84 3.83 -0.62
CA MET A 111 -6.71 3.76 0.31
C MET A 111 -5.51 4.42 -0.34
N LEU A 112 -4.96 5.43 0.31
CA LEU A 112 -3.72 6.10 -0.09
C LEU A 112 -2.66 5.73 0.92
N HIS A 113 -1.63 5.00 0.48
CA HIS A 113 -0.61 4.52 1.39
C HIS A 113 0.75 4.33 0.69
N SER A 114 1.76 4.16 1.53
CA SER A 114 3.13 3.86 1.12
C SER A 114 3.65 2.74 2.01
N VAL A 115 4.58 1.93 1.51
CA VAL A 115 5.15 0.81 2.25
C VAL A 115 6.66 0.91 2.23
N GLU A 116 7.26 0.88 3.42
CA GLU A 116 8.70 0.88 3.60
C GLU A 116 9.17 -0.49 4.06
N ASN A 117 10.27 -0.98 3.50
CA ASN A 117 10.91 -2.21 3.97
C ASN A 117 11.87 -1.85 5.10
N ILE A 118 11.47 -2.14 6.33
CA ILE A 118 12.28 -1.87 7.53
C ILE A 118 13.05 -3.10 8.02
N GLY A 119 12.97 -4.21 7.27
CA GLY A 119 13.71 -5.43 7.59
C GLY A 119 15.01 -5.52 6.82
N GLY A 120 15.66 -6.69 6.93
CA GLY A 120 16.95 -6.96 6.32
C GLY A 120 16.90 -7.77 5.04
N THR A 121 15.71 -8.16 4.58
CA THR A 121 15.51 -8.93 3.35
C THR A 121 14.59 -8.18 2.40
N ASP A 122 14.72 -8.45 1.09
CA ASP A 122 13.85 -7.83 0.11
C ASP A 122 12.40 -8.28 0.29
N LEU A 123 11.48 -7.36 0.10
CA LEU A 123 10.04 -7.66 0.07
C LEU A 123 9.56 -7.70 -1.38
N ALA A 124 8.75 -8.71 -1.70
CA ALA A 124 8.10 -8.80 -2.99
C ALA A 124 6.66 -9.27 -2.81
N PHE A 125 5.76 -8.64 -3.57
CA PHE A 125 4.33 -8.94 -3.56
C PHE A 125 3.83 -9.03 -4.99
N ALA A 126 2.84 -9.90 -5.21
CA ALA A 126 1.98 -9.82 -6.38
C ALA A 126 0.70 -9.12 -5.97
N THR A 127 0.33 -8.06 -6.69
CA THR A 127 -0.89 -7.29 -6.44
C THR A 127 -1.79 -7.41 -7.66
N VAL A 128 -3.03 -7.84 -7.43
CA VAL A 128 -3.99 -8.10 -8.50
C VAL A 128 -5.24 -7.24 -8.25
N GLU A 129 -5.52 -6.36 -9.22
CA GLU A 129 -6.72 -5.51 -9.16
C GLU A 129 -7.63 -5.71 -10.37
#